data_ae47e35a22d52effb593b8ef9c6101fe
#
_entry.id   ae47e35a22d52effb593b8ef9c6101fe
#
_cell.length_a   1.000
_cell.length_b   1.000
_cell.length_c   1.000
_cell.angle_alpha   90.00
_cell.angle_beta   90.00
_cell.angle_gamma   90.00
#
_symmetry.space_group_name_H-M   'P 1'
#
loop_
_entity.id
_entity.type
_entity.pdbx_description
1 polymer ?
#
loop_
_entity_poly.entity_id
_entity_poly.type
_entity_poly.pdbx_seq_one_letter_code
_entity_poly.pdbx_strand_id
1 'polypeptide(L)'
;MRKKNLKQKLYPKINNISGILISTGACGLKENSEKDLAVIQIEKNSETTGIFTNSKTLSEAVRWSKKNIKNKIRAIIVNSGNANALTGKSGYNSIKKYTDFLGKTINCNSKNILVASTGVIG
;
A
#
# COMPACT_ATOMS: atom_id res chain seq x y z
N MET A 1 0.17 -41.28 4.08
CA MET A 1 -0.19 -39.93 4.58
C MET A 1 -1.12 -39.24 3.59
N ARG A 2 -2.39 -39.09 3.88
CA ARG A 2 -3.35 -38.36 3.02
C ARG A 2 -3.07 -36.88 3.10
N LYS A 3 -2.61 -36.28 2.00
CA LYS A 3 -2.57 -34.81 1.84
C LYS A 3 -4.01 -34.30 1.95
N LYS A 4 -4.37 -33.66 3.06
CA LYS A 4 -5.61 -32.88 3.15
C LYS A 4 -5.51 -31.76 2.11
N ASN A 5 -6.27 -31.85 1.03
CA ASN A 5 -6.54 -30.73 0.16
C ASN A 5 -7.28 -29.67 0.99
N LEU A 6 -6.53 -28.69 1.49
CA LEU A 6 -7.12 -27.44 1.98
C LEU A 6 -7.81 -26.81 0.77
N LYS A 7 -9.13 -26.97 0.68
CA LYS A 7 -9.95 -26.18 -0.27
C LYS A 7 -9.57 -24.73 -0.05
N GLN A 8 -8.95 -24.12 -1.07
CA GLN A 8 -8.71 -22.69 -1.06
C GLN A 8 -10.01 -22.00 -0.69
N LYS A 9 -10.02 -21.25 0.42
CA LYS A 9 -11.17 -20.42 0.78
C LYS A 9 -11.34 -19.42 -0.36
N LEU A 10 -12.36 -19.61 -1.17
CA LEU A 10 -12.75 -18.62 -2.18
C LEU A 10 -13.14 -17.34 -1.42
N TYR A 11 -12.33 -16.33 -1.58
CA TYR A 11 -12.66 -15.00 -1.04
C TYR A 11 -13.94 -14.51 -1.74
N PRO A 12 -14.89 -13.94 -1.00
CA PRO A 12 -16.11 -13.42 -1.61
C PRO A 12 -15.74 -12.35 -2.66
N LYS A 13 -16.49 -12.34 -3.76
CA LYS A 13 -16.34 -11.28 -4.78
C LYS A 13 -16.73 -9.94 -4.14
N ILE A 14 -15.80 -9.00 -4.13
CA ILE A 14 -16.07 -7.64 -3.67
C ILE A 14 -16.83 -6.91 -4.76
N ASN A 15 -18.00 -6.37 -4.41
CA ASN A 15 -18.77 -5.52 -5.31
C ASN A 15 -18.05 -4.17 -5.52
N ASN A 16 -18.33 -3.52 -6.64
CA ASN A 16 -17.81 -2.18 -6.90
C ASN A 16 -18.33 -1.21 -5.82
N ILE A 17 -17.41 -0.43 -5.29
CA ILE A 17 -17.72 0.65 -4.34
C ILE A 17 -17.61 1.96 -5.11
N SER A 18 -18.69 2.74 -5.13
CA SER A 18 -18.68 4.05 -5.79
C SER A 18 -17.59 4.94 -5.19
N GLY A 19 -16.83 5.62 -6.05
CA GLY A 19 -15.73 6.48 -5.61
C GLY A 19 -14.42 5.78 -5.28
N ILE A 20 -14.35 4.46 -5.44
CA ILE A 20 -13.12 3.67 -5.21
C ILE A 20 -12.79 2.87 -6.46
N LEU A 21 -11.55 3.02 -6.94
CA LEU A 21 -10.98 2.19 -8.00
C LEU A 21 -9.79 1.40 -7.45
N ILE A 22 -9.82 0.08 -7.62
CA ILE A 22 -8.75 -0.81 -7.18
C ILE A 22 -8.05 -1.41 -8.40
N SER A 23 -6.74 -1.22 -8.47
CA SER A 23 -5.87 -1.83 -9.48
C SER A 23 -4.82 -2.70 -8.80
N THR A 24 -4.51 -3.84 -9.38
CA THR A 24 -3.50 -4.76 -8.84
C THR A 24 -2.53 -5.19 -9.93
N GLY A 25 -1.28 -5.42 -9.55
CA GLY A 25 -0.24 -5.84 -10.48
C GLY A 25 0.90 -6.57 -9.78
N ALA A 26 1.81 -7.11 -10.58
CA ALA A 26 3.09 -7.63 -10.14
C ALA A 26 4.18 -6.59 -10.43
N CYS A 27 4.95 -6.19 -9.42
CA CYS A 27 6.09 -5.27 -9.57
C CYS A 27 7.44 -5.93 -9.26
N GLY A 28 7.45 -7.24 -9.04
CA GLY A 28 8.67 -8.05 -8.86
C GLY A 28 9.19 -8.08 -7.43
N LEU A 29 8.38 -7.77 -6.44
CA LEU A 29 8.72 -7.95 -5.02
C LEU A 29 8.55 -9.40 -4.58
N LYS A 30 7.70 -10.16 -5.25
CA LYS A 30 7.51 -11.61 -5.08
C LYS A 30 7.99 -12.37 -6.28
N GLU A 31 8.36 -13.64 -6.04
CA GLU A 31 8.71 -14.57 -7.11
C GLU A 31 7.48 -14.95 -7.95
N ASN A 32 7.74 -15.53 -9.14
CA ASN A 32 6.71 -16.12 -10.01
C ASN A 32 5.61 -15.17 -10.50
N SER A 33 5.90 -13.87 -10.65
CA SER A 33 4.94 -12.87 -11.14
C SER A 33 3.63 -12.82 -10.33
N GLU A 34 3.68 -13.21 -9.06
CA GLU A 34 2.53 -13.03 -8.16
C GLU A 34 2.20 -11.55 -8.00
N LYS A 35 0.91 -11.26 -7.84
CA LYS A 35 0.45 -9.90 -7.55
C LYS A 35 0.97 -9.48 -6.18
N ASP A 36 1.79 -8.46 -6.18
CA ASP A 36 2.47 -7.93 -4.99
C ASP A 36 2.23 -6.43 -4.77
N LEU A 37 1.48 -5.80 -5.67
CA LEU A 37 1.14 -4.39 -5.61
C LEU A 37 -0.37 -4.19 -5.81
N ALA A 38 -0.95 -3.32 -4.99
CA ALA A 38 -2.30 -2.80 -5.17
C ALA A 38 -2.29 -1.27 -5.04
N VAL A 39 -3.09 -0.61 -5.87
CA VAL A 39 -3.38 0.81 -5.76
C VAL A 39 -4.88 0.97 -5.57
N ILE A 40 -5.27 1.63 -4.49
CA ILE A 40 -6.65 1.98 -4.18
C ILE A 40 -6.77 3.49 -4.42
N GLN A 41 -7.42 3.87 -5.51
CA GLN A 41 -7.67 5.27 -5.84
C GLN A 41 -9.01 5.71 -5.25
N ILE A 42 -9.04 6.92 -4.70
CA ILE A 42 -10.17 7.46 -3.93
C ILE A 42 -10.62 8.77 -4.57
N GLU A 43 -11.91 9.00 -4.64
CA GLU A 43 -12.48 10.25 -5.17
C GLU A 43 -12.10 11.50 -4.35
N LYS A 44 -12.14 12.67 -5.02
CA LYS A 44 -11.64 13.96 -4.48
C LYS A 44 -12.29 14.40 -3.16
N ASN A 45 -13.54 14.04 -2.93
CA ASN A 45 -14.33 14.50 -1.81
C ASN A 45 -14.40 13.50 -0.65
N SER A 46 -13.57 12.46 -0.68
CA SER A 46 -13.53 11.47 0.40
C SER A 46 -12.73 11.97 1.58
N GLU A 47 -13.19 11.65 2.78
CA GLU A 47 -12.44 11.83 4.02
C GLU A 47 -11.72 10.55 4.39
N THR A 48 -10.53 10.71 4.96
CA THR A 48 -9.69 9.58 5.35
C THR A 48 -9.25 9.74 6.79
N THR A 49 -9.40 8.68 7.57
CA THR A 49 -8.90 8.59 8.93
C THR A 49 -8.09 7.31 9.11
N GLY A 50 -7.24 7.28 10.12
CA GLY A 50 -6.39 6.13 10.38
C GLY A 50 -5.89 6.06 11.80
N ILE A 51 -5.63 4.85 12.25
CA ILE A 51 -5.01 4.55 13.55
C ILE A 51 -3.62 3.98 13.27
N PHE A 52 -2.63 4.46 14.00
CA PHE A 52 -1.23 4.07 13.83
C PHE A 52 -0.65 3.54 15.14
N THR A 53 0.30 2.62 15.02
CA THR A 53 1.03 2.10 16.17
C THR A 53 1.84 3.21 16.86
N ASN A 54 2.06 3.04 18.17
CA ASN A 54 2.96 3.86 18.99
C ASN A 54 4.36 3.23 19.13
N SER A 55 4.67 2.19 18.36
CA SER A 55 5.99 1.56 18.36
C SER A 55 7.10 2.59 18.11
N LYS A 56 8.23 2.43 18.75
CA LYS A 56 9.43 3.24 18.51
C LYS A 56 10.15 2.83 17.22
N THR A 57 9.90 1.62 16.71
CA THR A 57 10.50 1.03 15.50
C THR A 57 9.51 1.02 14.33
N LEU A 58 9.03 2.20 13.94
CA LEU A 58 8.11 2.35 12.83
C LEU A 58 8.80 2.02 11.49
N SER A 59 8.11 1.31 10.61
CA SER A 59 8.53 1.22 9.19
C SER A 59 8.40 2.58 8.50
N GLU A 60 9.12 2.77 7.42
CA GLU A 60 9.05 4.03 6.65
C GLU A 60 7.67 4.23 6.03
N ALA A 61 6.96 3.15 5.67
CA ALA A 61 5.58 3.21 5.20
C ALA A 61 4.64 3.78 6.27
N VAL A 62 4.77 3.33 7.53
CA VAL A 62 3.97 3.85 8.65
C VAL A 62 4.33 5.31 8.94
N ARG A 63 5.62 5.68 8.93
CA ARG A 63 6.07 7.08 9.13
C ARG A 63 5.47 8.01 8.07
N TRP A 64 5.55 7.60 6.80
CA TRP A 64 4.97 8.34 5.68
C TRP A 64 3.47 8.56 5.84
N SER A 65 2.73 7.49 6.07
CA SER A 65 1.27 7.54 6.16
C SER A 65 0.78 8.29 7.38
N LYS A 66 1.42 8.10 8.55
CA LYS A 66 1.12 8.85 9.78
C LYS A 66 1.32 10.36 9.59
N LYS A 67 2.38 10.76 8.88
CA LYS A 67 2.69 12.17 8.59
C LYS A 67 1.65 12.80 7.66
N ASN A 68 1.12 12.03 6.71
CA ASN A 68 0.31 12.54 5.62
C ASN A 68 -1.20 12.31 5.76
N ILE A 69 -1.65 11.54 6.77
CA ILE A 69 -3.06 11.13 6.92
C ILE A 69 -4.07 12.28 6.98
N LYS A 70 -3.64 13.45 7.43
CA LYS A 70 -4.49 14.66 7.53
C LYS A 70 -4.69 15.39 6.20
N ASN A 71 -3.96 15.00 5.15
CA ASN A 71 -4.12 15.58 3.83
C ASN A 71 -5.40 15.03 3.16
N LYS A 72 -5.82 15.65 2.07
CA LYS A 72 -6.89 15.11 1.21
C LYS A 72 -6.36 13.91 0.43
N ILE A 73 -6.54 12.71 0.97
CA ILE A 73 -5.99 11.48 0.39
C ILE A 73 -6.70 11.14 -0.92
N ARG A 74 -5.92 10.76 -1.92
CA ARG A 74 -6.35 10.42 -3.28
C ARG A 74 -6.04 8.98 -3.67
N ALA A 75 -5.08 8.36 -3.00
CA ALA A 75 -4.77 6.96 -3.21
C ALA A 75 -4.08 6.34 -1.99
N ILE A 76 -4.14 5.02 -1.95
CA ILE A 76 -3.35 4.18 -1.04
C ILE A 76 -2.58 3.18 -1.89
N ILE A 77 -1.26 3.12 -1.73
CA ILE A 77 -0.41 2.08 -2.32
C ILE A 77 -0.18 1.01 -1.27
N VAL A 78 -0.46 -0.23 -1.63
CA VAL A 78 -0.22 -1.38 -0.78
C VAL A 78 0.73 -2.34 -1.49
N ASN A 79 1.85 -2.68 -0.88
CA ASN A 79 2.75 -3.70 -1.41
C ASN A 79 2.92 -4.87 -0.44
N SER A 80 3.19 -6.04 -1.02
CA SER A 80 3.51 -7.28 -0.31
C SER A 80 4.84 -7.83 -0.84
N GLY A 81 5.68 -8.33 0.06
CA GLY A 81 7.02 -8.86 -0.26
C GLY A 81 8.15 -8.08 0.42
N ASN A 82 7.97 -6.80 0.66
CA ASN A 82 8.93 -5.96 1.39
C ASN A 82 8.18 -5.04 2.37
N ALA A 83 8.50 -5.15 3.66
CA ALA A 83 7.87 -4.35 4.71
C ALA A 83 8.37 -2.90 4.77
N ASN A 84 9.47 -2.59 4.08
CA ASN A 84 10.15 -1.29 4.17
C ASN A 84 10.39 -0.84 5.62
N ALA A 85 10.80 -1.78 6.45
CA ALA A 85 11.10 -1.58 7.86
C ALA A 85 12.61 -1.68 8.09
N LEU A 86 13.15 -0.85 8.98
CA LEU A 86 14.58 -0.71 9.27
C LEU A 86 15.44 -0.31 8.05
N THR A 87 14.85 0.34 7.06
CA THR A 87 15.48 0.75 5.81
C THR A 87 15.97 2.21 5.83
N GLY A 88 15.55 2.96 6.82
CA GLY A 88 15.97 4.35 7.06
C GLY A 88 15.74 5.27 5.86
N LYS A 89 16.68 6.16 5.61
CA LYS A 89 16.58 7.18 4.55
C LYS A 89 16.38 6.60 3.15
N SER A 90 16.96 5.45 2.87
CA SER A 90 16.79 4.77 1.56
C SER A 90 15.34 4.35 1.34
N GLY A 91 14.73 3.70 2.34
CA GLY A 91 13.32 3.30 2.29
C GLY A 91 12.37 4.49 2.15
N TYR A 92 12.64 5.58 2.86
CA TYR A 92 11.87 6.82 2.73
C TYR A 92 11.98 7.43 1.33
N ASN A 93 13.17 7.48 0.75
CA ASN A 93 13.39 7.98 -0.61
C ASN A 93 12.69 7.12 -1.66
N SER A 94 12.64 5.80 -1.46
CA SER A 94 11.91 4.90 -2.33
C SER A 94 10.41 5.20 -2.31
N ILE A 95 9.82 5.40 -1.12
CA ILE A 95 8.42 5.82 -0.98
C ILE A 95 8.17 7.12 -1.75
N LYS A 96 9.04 8.11 -1.56
CA LYS A 96 8.90 9.39 -2.26
C LYS A 96 8.90 9.21 -3.78
N LYS A 97 9.79 8.38 -4.33
CA LYS A 97 9.87 8.15 -5.77
C LYS A 97 8.57 7.55 -6.34
N TYR A 98 8.05 6.47 -5.77
CA TYR A 98 6.86 5.84 -6.34
C TYR A 98 5.56 6.62 -6.03
N THR A 99 5.49 7.35 -4.91
CA THR A 99 4.35 8.24 -4.64
C THR A 99 4.37 9.48 -5.55
N ASP A 100 5.55 10.04 -5.86
CA ASP A 100 5.68 11.11 -6.86
C ASP A 100 5.26 10.61 -8.26
N PHE A 101 5.65 9.40 -8.64
CA PHE A 101 5.25 8.79 -9.92
C PHE A 101 3.73 8.61 -10.00
N LEU A 102 3.11 7.96 -9.00
CA LEU A 102 1.66 7.80 -8.97
C LEU A 102 0.94 9.15 -8.91
N GLY A 103 1.45 10.10 -8.13
CA GLY A 103 0.89 11.44 -8.02
C GLY A 103 0.79 12.15 -9.37
N LYS A 104 1.83 12.06 -10.19
CA LYS A 104 1.82 12.57 -11.56
C LYS A 104 0.77 11.85 -12.42
N THR A 105 0.67 10.52 -12.30
CA THR A 105 -0.27 9.70 -13.08
C THR A 105 -1.73 10.03 -12.78
N ILE A 106 -2.09 10.25 -11.51
CA ILE A 106 -3.47 10.54 -11.09
C ILE A 106 -3.73 12.02 -10.79
N ASN A 107 -2.79 12.89 -11.16
CA ASN A 107 -2.86 14.34 -11.00
C ASN A 107 -3.13 14.77 -9.55
N CYS A 108 -2.26 14.34 -8.63
CA CYS A 108 -2.28 14.78 -7.23
C CYS A 108 -0.85 14.89 -6.66
N ASN A 109 -0.74 15.52 -5.49
CA ASN A 109 0.54 15.60 -4.79
C ASN A 109 0.87 14.24 -4.12
N SER A 110 2.15 13.85 -4.09
CA SER A 110 2.61 12.62 -3.40
C SER A 110 2.19 12.55 -1.93
N LYS A 111 2.06 13.69 -1.26
CA LYS A 111 1.55 13.77 0.12
C LYS A 111 0.06 13.41 0.27
N ASN A 112 -0.68 13.32 -0.83
CA ASN A 112 -2.06 12.85 -0.88
C ASN A 112 -2.15 11.34 -1.12
N ILE A 113 -1.04 10.62 -1.03
CA ILE A 113 -0.94 9.18 -1.24
C ILE A 113 -0.42 8.53 0.04
N LEU A 114 -1.20 7.62 0.60
CA LEU A 114 -0.78 6.79 1.73
C LEU A 114 -0.08 5.54 1.23
N VAL A 115 0.70 4.92 2.10
CA VAL A 115 1.46 3.71 1.80
C VAL A 115 1.28 2.69 2.91
N ALA A 116 1.10 1.44 2.53
CA ALA A 116 1.13 0.29 3.41
C ALA A 116 2.03 -0.79 2.81
N SER A 117 2.93 -1.33 3.61
CA SER A 117 3.91 -2.31 3.16
C SER A 117 3.97 -3.49 4.13
N THR A 118 4.08 -4.69 3.59
CA THR A 118 4.28 -5.91 4.36
C THR A 118 5.28 -6.84 3.67
N GLY A 119 5.94 -7.71 4.44
CA GLY A 119 6.88 -8.69 3.91
C GLY A 119 8.20 -8.72 4.65
N VAL A 120 9.29 -8.93 3.92
CA VAL A 120 10.64 -9.02 4.47
C VAL A 120 11.04 -7.73 5.17
N ILE A 121 11.71 -7.86 6.33
CA ILE A 121 12.22 -6.75 7.16
C ILE A 121 13.74 -6.66 6.96
N GLY A 122 14.24 -5.45 6.71
CA GLY A 122 15.67 -5.17 6.54
C GLY A 122 16.17 -5.08 5.12
#